data_b68b65bf75001ab86629b3f7eab391a1
#
_entry.id   b68b65bf75001ab86629b3f7eab391a1
#
_cell.length_a   1.000
_cell.length_b   1.000
_cell.length_c   1.000
_cell.angle_alpha   90.00
_cell.angle_beta   90.00
_cell.angle_gamma   90.00
#
_symmetry.space_group_name_H-M   'P 1'
#
loop_
_entity.id
_entity.type
_entity.pdbx_description
1 polymer ?
#
loop_
_entity_poly.entity_id
_entity_poly.type
_entity_poly.pdbx_seq_one_letter_code
_entity_poly.pdbx_strand_id
1 'polypeptide(L)'
;LLTTISHGQLLAGLFAAEATVLGVPTVIVLAFAALAFAVGSGSLIAAPVVFVAATLLAATGFATGVGVALLVKNGGVRSRLLYRLRTVVFVAGFLAYFAVLFSNSTSDVLGPLIGVLTPTPIGWVGEVALLAAGAAASLARAAVGLVVVAGGLVVGAPVLTRLAGWLWYADGLETTK
;
A
#
# COMPACT_ATOMS: atom_id res chain seq x y z
N LEU A 1 32.55 7.38 22.00
CA LEU A 1 32.26 6.29 21.05
C LEU A 1 30.93 6.62 20.36
N LEU A 2 30.96 7.47 19.32
CA LEU A 2 29.84 7.68 18.42
C LEU A 2 29.79 6.47 17.47
N THR A 3 28.92 5.52 17.77
CA THR A 3 28.62 4.44 16.83
C THR A 3 27.99 5.08 15.60
N THR A 4 28.71 5.09 14.51
CA THR A 4 28.20 5.52 13.21
C THR A 4 27.16 4.50 12.75
N ILE A 5 25.89 4.76 13.08
CA ILE A 5 24.76 3.97 12.56
C ILE A 5 24.74 4.20 11.06
N SER A 6 24.81 3.13 10.27
CA SER A 6 24.73 3.26 8.81
C SER A 6 23.33 3.76 8.43
N HIS A 7 23.25 4.57 7.36
CA HIS A 7 21.97 5.10 6.87
C HIS A 7 20.96 3.99 6.56
N GLY A 8 21.45 2.83 6.10
CA GLY A 8 20.61 1.65 5.90
C GLY A 8 20.00 1.10 7.18
N GLN A 9 20.76 1.10 8.29
CA GLN A 9 20.23 0.65 9.58
C GLN A 9 19.22 1.63 10.16
N LEU A 10 19.42 2.93 9.98
CA LEU A 10 18.48 3.96 10.42
C LEU A 10 17.16 3.89 9.64
N LEU A 11 17.26 3.72 8.32
CA LEU A 11 16.08 3.51 7.46
C LEU A 11 15.35 2.20 7.80
N ALA A 12 16.10 1.10 7.97
CA ALA A 12 15.50 -0.18 8.35
C ALA A 12 14.79 -0.09 9.71
N GLY A 13 15.36 0.63 10.68
CA GLY A 13 14.73 0.89 11.97
C GLY A 13 13.46 1.72 11.85
N LEU A 14 13.44 2.77 11.02
CA LEU A 14 12.27 3.59 10.78
C LEU A 14 11.15 2.78 10.10
N PHE A 15 11.50 2.02 9.05
CA PHE A 15 10.54 1.13 8.38
C PHE A 15 10.00 0.06 9.31
N ALA A 16 10.85 -0.53 10.16
CA ALA A 16 10.42 -1.52 11.15
C ALA A 16 9.44 -0.92 12.16
N ALA A 17 9.70 0.29 12.64
CA ALA A 17 8.82 1.00 13.56
C ALA A 17 7.45 1.29 12.92
N GLU A 18 7.43 1.85 11.71
CA GLU A 18 6.19 2.12 10.98
C GLU A 18 5.45 0.83 10.63
N ALA A 19 6.16 -0.22 10.19
CA ALA A 19 5.56 -1.52 9.92
C ALA A 19 4.95 -2.15 11.18
N THR A 20 5.54 -1.91 12.36
CA THR A 20 4.96 -2.39 13.62
C THR A 20 3.71 -1.61 14.00
N VAL A 21 3.77 -0.29 13.93
CA VAL A 21 2.66 0.59 14.35
C VAL A 21 1.46 0.47 13.43
N LEU A 22 1.68 0.43 12.12
CA LEU A 22 0.61 0.34 11.12
C LEU A 22 0.34 -1.10 10.67
N GLY A 23 1.37 -1.92 10.58
CA GLY A 23 1.27 -3.28 10.07
C GLY A 23 0.51 -4.21 11.00
N VAL A 24 0.78 -4.16 12.31
CA VAL A 24 0.10 -5.06 13.28
C VAL A 24 -1.42 -4.84 13.30
N PRO A 25 -1.95 -3.61 13.45
CA PRO A 25 -3.38 -3.39 13.35
C PRO A 25 -3.96 -3.79 11.97
N THR A 26 -3.23 -3.51 10.89
CA THR A 26 -3.67 -3.87 9.54
C THR A 26 -3.79 -5.39 9.38
N VAL A 27 -2.79 -6.15 9.84
CA VAL A 27 -2.82 -7.62 9.78
C VAL A 27 -4.00 -8.19 10.56
N ILE A 28 -4.29 -7.64 11.74
CA ILE A 28 -5.44 -8.05 12.56
C ILE A 28 -6.75 -7.79 11.81
N VAL A 29 -6.93 -6.60 11.25
CA VAL A 29 -8.12 -6.24 10.47
C VAL A 29 -8.27 -7.15 9.24
N LEU A 30 -7.19 -7.40 8.51
CA LEU A 30 -7.20 -8.29 7.35
C LEU A 30 -7.53 -9.74 7.73
N ALA A 31 -7.05 -10.22 8.87
CA ALA A 31 -7.38 -11.56 9.36
C ALA A 31 -8.89 -11.69 9.65
N PHE A 32 -9.47 -10.72 10.34
CA PHE A 32 -10.93 -10.69 10.57
C PHE A 32 -11.72 -10.57 9.28
N ALA A 33 -11.30 -9.73 8.35
CA ALA A 33 -11.96 -9.59 7.05
C ALA A 33 -11.91 -10.88 6.23
N ALA A 34 -10.76 -11.57 6.23
CA ALA A 34 -10.59 -12.85 5.55
C ALA A 34 -11.47 -13.96 6.17
N LEU A 35 -11.57 -13.99 7.50
CA LEU A 35 -12.48 -14.92 8.19
C LEU A 35 -13.94 -14.62 7.88
N ALA A 36 -14.35 -13.35 7.93
CA ALA A 36 -15.72 -12.95 7.58
C ALA A 36 -16.05 -13.33 6.12
N PHE A 37 -15.11 -13.13 5.19
CA PHE A 37 -15.27 -13.53 3.80
C PHE A 37 -15.41 -15.06 3.66
N ALA A 38 -14.61 -15.85 4.38
CA ALA A 38 -14.67 -17.30 4.35
C ALA A 38 -16.01 -17.82 4.87
N VAL A 39 -16.52 -17.23 5.96
CA VAL A 39 -17.85 -17.58 6.50
C VAL A 39 -18.94 -17.19 5.50
N GLY A 40 -18.88 -15.98 4.93
CA GLY A 40 -19.87 -15.51 3.96
C GLY A 40 -19.89 -16.30 2.64
N SER A 41 -18.72 -16.79 2.19
CA SER A 41 -18.61 -17.60 0.98
C SER A 41 -18.85 -19.12 1.22
N GLY A 42 -18.92 -19.55 2.48
CA GLY A 42 -19.04 -20.97 2.84
C GLY A 42 -17.77 -21.79 2.56
N SER A 43 -16.63 -21.15 2.30
CA SER A 43 -15.35 -21.80 1.94
C SER A 43 -14.27 -21.47 2.97
N LEU A 44 -13.96 -22.40 3.87
CA LEU A 44 -12.91 -22.19 4.88
C LEU A 44 -11.52 -21.99 4.25
N ILE A 45 -11.27 -22.55 3.08
CA ILE A 45 -10.01 -22.38 2.33
C ILE A 45 -9.86 -20.92 1.86
N ALA A 46 -10.97 -20.20 1.70
CA ALA A 46 -10.92 -18.79 1.32
C ALA A 46 -10.23 -17.91 2.37
N ALA A 47 -10.28 -18.26 3.67
CA ALA A 47 -9.67 -17.45 4.72
C ALA A 47 -8.16 -17.23 4.52
N PRO A 48 -7.30 -18.27 4.49
CA PRO A 48 -5.86 -18.10 4.30
C PRO A 48 -5.53 -17.50 2.93
N VAL A 49 -6.25 -17.86 1.89
CA VAL A 49 -6.01 -17.36 0.52
C VAL A 49 -6.28 -15.86 0.43
N VAL A 50 -7.44 -15.42 0.92
CA VAL A 50 -7.83 -14.00 0.94
C VAL A 50 -6.91 -13.20 1.86
N PHE A 51 -6.54 -13.76 3.01
CA PHE A 51 -5.60 -13.12 3.93
C PHE A 51 -4.25 -12.82 3.27
N VAL A 52 -3.66 -13.81 2.58
CA VAL A 52 -2.37 -13.63 1.87
C VAL A 52 -2.51 -12.61 0.74
N ALA A 53 -3.55 -12.71 -0.08
CA ALA A 53 -3.80 -11.78 -1.17
C ALA A 53 -4.00 -10.34 -0.68
N ALA A 54 -4.81 -10.15 0.37
CA ALA A 54 -5.07 -8.84 0.97
C ALA A 54 -3.81 -8.26 1.65
N THR A 55 -3.01 -9.09 2.32
CA THR A 55 -1.73 -8.66 2.90
C THR A 55 -0.75 -8.21 1.83
N LEU A 56 -0.67 -8.91 0.70
CA LEU A 56 0.16 -8.54 -0.44
C LEU A 56 -0.27 -7.18 -1.03
N LEU A 57 -1.58 -6.96 -1.19
CA LEU A 57 -2.13 -5.68 -1.65
C LEU A 57 -1.86 -4.56 -0.65
N ALA A 58 -2.05 -4.80 0.64
CA ALA A 58 -1.76 -3.83 1.68
C ALA A 58 -0.27 -3.45 1.72
N ALA A 59 0.63 -4.43 1.60
CA ALA A 59 2.08 -4.18 1.51
C ALA A 59 2.44 -3.35 0.27
N THR A 60 1.80 -3.61 -0.88
CA THR A 60 1.98 -2.83 -2.11
C THR A 60 1.48 -1.40 -1.94
N GLY A 61 0.31 -1.23 -1.34
CA GLY A 61 -0.25 0.09 -1.02
C GLY A 61 0.67 0.88 -0.09
N PHE A 62 1.19 0.23 0.96
CA PHE A 62 2.14 0.84 1.89
C PHE A 62 3.45 1.25 1.18
N ALA A 63 4.06 0.35 0.41
CA ALA A 63 5.28 0.64 -0.34
C ALA A 63 5.09 1.79 -1.33
N THR A 64 3.97 1.81 -2.05
CA THR A 64 3.61 2.89 -2.97
C THR A 64 3.41 4.20 -2.22
N GLY A 65 2.69 4.17 -1.09
CA GLY A 65 2.46 5.33 -0.23
C GLY A 65 3.76 5.95 0.29
N VAL A 66 4.69 5.12 0.77
CA VAL A 66 6.03 5.56 1.19
C VAL A 66 6.80 6.15 0.02
N GLY A 67 6.78 5.51 -1.16
CA GLY A 67 7.42 6.02 -2.37
C GLY A 67 6.91 7.40 -2.76
N VAL A 68 5.59 7.58 -2.79
CA VAL A 68 4.95 8.88 -3.07
C VAL A 68 5.31 9.91 -2.00
N ALA A 69 5.29 9.54 -0.72
CA ALA A 69 5.64 10.44 0.37
C ALA A 69 7.09 10.93 0.28
N LEU A 70 8.03 10.05 -0.08
CA LEU A 70 9.44 10.40 -0.31
C LEU A 70 9.57 11.37 -1.50
N LEU A 71 8.91 11.10 -2.62
CA LEU A 71 8.93 11.96 -3.80
C LEU A 71 8.33 13.34 -3.52
N VAL A 72 7.20 13.38 -2.80
CA VAL A 72 6.53 14.63 -2.42
C VAL A 72 7.37 15.44 -1.43
N LYS A 73 8.02 14.77 -0.45
CA LYS A 73 8.92 15.43 0.50
C LYS A 73 10.07 16.12 -0.25
N ASN A 74 10.69 15.44 -1.19
CA ASN A 74 11.78 16.01 -1.99
C ASN A 74 11.31 17.16 -2.90
N GLY A 75 10.17 16.99 -3.57
CA GLY A 75 9.58 18.06 -4.39
C GLY A 75 9.09 19.24 -3.55
N GLY A 76 8.56 18.99 -2.36
CA GLY A 76 8.00 20.01 -1.45
C GLY A 76 9.06 20.93 -0.85
N VAL A 77 10.29 20.46 -0.64
CA VAL A 77 11.42 21.30 -0.19
C VAL A 77 11.79 22.32 -1.24
N ARG A 78 11.59 22.00 -2.53
CA ARG A 78 11.94 22.87 -3.67
C ARG A 78 10.82 23.77 -4.16
N SER A 79 9.55 23.54 -3.78
CA SER A 79 8.41 24.29 -4.33
C SER A 79 7.30 24.47 -3.30
N ARG A 80 6.99 25.77 -2.98
CA ARG A 80 5.84 26.15 -2.14
C ARG A 80 4.50 25.64 -2.71
N LEU A 81 4.41 25.47 -4.02
CA LEU A 81 3.24 24.94 -4.71
C LEU A 81 3.01 23.47 -4.37
N LEU A 82 4.07 22.65 -4.43
CA LEU A 82 4.00 21.22 -4.10
C LEU A 82 3.66 20.98 -2.63
N TYR A 83 4.14 21.84 -1.73
CA TYR A 83 3.76 21.79 -0.32
C TYR A 83 2.26 22.02 -0.10
N ARG A 84 1.70 23.05 -0.78
CA ARG A 84 0.25 23.34 -0.72
C ARG A 84 -0.57 22.22 -1.36
N LEU A 85 -0.12 21.69 -2.51
CA LEU A 85 -0.77 20.59 -3.21
C LEU A 85 -0.83 19.32 -2.34
N ARG A 86 0.24 19.02 -1.59
CA ARG A 86 0.28 17.91 -0.63
C ARG A 86 -0.83 18.05 0.41
N THR A 87 -0.98 19.22 1.01
CA THR A 87 -2.00 19.44 2.05
C THR A 87 -3.40 19.31 1.46
N VAL A 88 -3.64 19.86 0.28
CA VAL A 88 -4.95 19.76 -0.41
C VAL A 88 -5.26 18.30 -0.76
N VAL A 89 -4.31 17.55 -1.32
CA VAL A 89 -4.48 16.13 -1.67
C VAL A 89 -4.73 15.28 -0.42
N PHE A 90 -4.01 15.54 0.67
CA PHE A 90 -4.22 14.84 1.93
C PHE A 90 -5.61 15.11 2.51
N VAL A 91 -6.01 16.38 2.58
CA VAL A 91 -7.34 16.78 3.11
C VAL A 91 -8.46 16.26 2.21
N ALA A 92 -8.31 16.36 0.89
CA ALA A 92 -9.31 15.83 -0.06
C ALA A 92 -9.42 14.31 0.04
N GLY A 93 -8.30 13.58 0.13
CA GLY A 93 -8.29 12.13 0.32
C GLY A 93 -8.92 11.71 1.64
N PHE A 94 -8.64 12.45 2.72
CA PHE A 94 -9.25 12.23 4.02
C PHE A 94 -10.76 12.46 3.99
N LEU A 95 -11.21 13.57 3.41
CA LEU A 95 -12.64 13.85 3.26
C LEU A 95 -13.35 12.83 2.37
N ALA A 96 -12.72 12.41 1.27
CA ALA A 96 -13.25 11.36 0.40
C ALA A 96 -13.39 10.01 1.14
N TYR A 97 -12.38 9.64 1.95
CA TYR A 97 -12.44 8.45 2.79
C TYR A 97 -13.64 8.49 3.76
N PHE A 98 -13.83 9.60 4.45
CA PHE A 98 -14.97 9.76 5.35
C PHE A 98 -16.31 9.80 4.61
N ALA A 99 -16.36 10.46 3.43
CA ALA A 99 -17.56 10.44 2.61
C ALA A 99 -17.96 9.01 2.21
N VAL A 100 -16.99 8.15 1.87
CA VAL A 100 -17.23 6.73 1.58
C VAL A 100 -17.72 5.98 2.82
N LEU A 101 -17.10 6.21 3.98
CA LEU A 101 -17.48 5.54 5.23
C LEU A 101 -18.89 5.89 5.71
N PHE A 102 -19.30 7.16 5.54
CA PHE A 102 -20.59 7.65 6.01
C PHE A 102 -21.69 7.63 4.96
N SER A 103 -21.34 7.35 3.68
CA SER A 103 -22.36 7.18 2.66
C SER A 103 -22.93 5.77 2.71
N ASN A 104 -24.25 5.66 2.82
CA ASN A 104 -24.94 4.37 2.65
C ASN A 104 -24.85 3.83 1.22
N SER A 105 -24.19 4.56 0.31
CA SER A 105 -24.00 4.27 -1.11
C SER A 105 -22.57 3.83 -1.40
N THR A 106 -22.02 2.92 -0.58
CA THR A 106 -20.64 2.40 -0.79
C THR A 106 -20.45 1.83 -2.20
N SER A 107 -21.51 1.23 -2.77
CA SER A 107 -21.51 0.71 -4.13
C SER A 107 -21.31 1.79 -5.19
N ASP A 108 -21.91 2.98 -5.02
CA ASP A 108 -21.89 4.06 -6.01
C ASP A 108 -20.51 4.75 -6.07
N VAL A 109 -19.79 4.78 -4.95
CA VAL A 109 -18.44 5.35 -4.88
C VAL A 109 -17.38 4.30 -5.24
N LEU A 110 -17.54 3.06 -4.78
CA LEU A 110 -16.58 1.99 -5.07
C LEU A 110 -16.73 1.41 -6.47
N GLY A 111 -17.93 1.45 -7.07
CA GLY A 111 -18.20 0.91 -8.41
C GLY A 111 -17.24 1.48 -9.48
N PRO A 112 -17.10 2.80 -9.63
CA PRO A 112 -16.16 3.38 -10.58
C PRO A 112 -14.70 3.02 -10.29
N LEU A 113 -14.29 2.98 -9.01
CA LEU A 113 -12.95 2.56 -8.59
C LEU A 113 -12.67 1.10 -8.95
N ILE A 114 -13.62 0.21 -8.68
CA ILE A 114 -13.53 -1.21 -9.06
C ILE A 114 -13.41 -1.32 -10.59
N GLY A 115 -14.19 -0.56 -11.35
CA GLY A 115 -14.14 -0.54 -12.82
C GLY A 115 -12.75 -0.15 -13.35
N VAL A 116 -12.09 0.82 -12.73
CA VAL A 116 -10.72 1.24 -13.08
C VAL A 116 -9.68 0.20 -12.66
N LEU A 117 -9.85 -0.45 -11.51
CA LEU A 117 -8.89 -1.42 -10.99
C LEU A 117 -9.00 -2.80 -11.65
N THR A 118 -10.19 -3.21 -12.06
CA THR A 118 -10.47 -4.53 -12.67
C THR A 118 -9.52 -4.89 -13.83
N PRO A 119 -9.18 -3.98 -14.78
CA PRO A 119 -8.23 -4.30 -15.85
C PRO A 119 -6.78 -4.30 -15.44
N THR A 120 -6.46 -3.98 -14.18
CA THR A 120 -5.08 -3.86 -13.69
C THR A 120 -4.62 -5.13 -12.96
N PRO A 121 -3.30 -5.38 -12.88
CA PRO A 121 -2.77 -6.50 -12.08
C PRO A 121 -3.20 -6.47 -10.60
N ILE A 122 -3.45 -5.29 -10.04
CA ILE A 122 -3.97 -5.13 -8.67
C ILE A 122 -5.39 -5.71 -8.58
N GLY A 123 -6.25 -5.40 -9.55
CA GLY A 123 -7.61 -5.97 -9.62
C GLY A 123 -7.59 -7.49 -9.86
N TRP A 124 -6.62 -8.00 -10.63
CA TRP A 124 -6.48 -9.44 -10.86
C TRP A 124 -6.11 -10.23 -9.59
N VAL A 125 -5.44 -9.62 -8.62
CA VAL A 125 -5.25 -10.24 -7.31
C VAL A 125 -6.60 -10.48 -6.61
N GLY A 126 -7.62 -9.65 -6.86
CA GLY A 126 -8.97 -9.85 -6.35
C GLY A 126 -9.63 -11.14 -6.90
N GLU A 127 -9.27 -11.59 -8.11
CA GLU A 127 -9.78 -12.86 -8.67
C GLU A 127 -9.34 -14.07 -7.84
N VAL A 128 -8.24 -13.96 -7.08
CA VAL A 128 -7.80 -15.01 -6.14
C VAL A 128 -8.86 -15.27 -5.07
N ALA A 129 -9.47 -14.20 -4.56
CA ALA A 129 -10.54 -14.31 -3.58
C ALA A 129 -11.80 -14.95 -4.17
N LEU A 130 -12.15 -14.59 -5.41
CA LEU A 130 -13.28 -15.18 -6.13
C LEU A 130 -13.07 -16.68 -6.38
N LEU A 131 -11.87 -17.07 -6.82
CA LEU A 131 -11.50 -18.48 -7.00
C LEU A 131 -11.57 -19.28 -5.70
N ALA A 132 -11.08 -18.71 -4.60
CA ALA A 132 -11.11 -19.33 -3.28
C ALA A 132 -12.55 -19.48 -2.75
N ALA A 133 -13.47 -18.61 -3.16
CA ALA A 133 -14.89 -18.72 -2.88
C ALA A 133 -15.67 -19.65 -3.82
N GLY A 134 -14.98 -20.27 -4.81
CA GLY A 134 -15.63 -21.13 -5.81
C GLY A 134 -16.41 -20.35 -6.88
N ALA A 135 -16.22 -19.04 -6.98
CA ALA A 135 -16.84 -18.21 -8.00
C ALA A 135 -16.08 -18.28 -9.34
N ALA A 136 -16.78 -17.96 -10.42
CA ALA A 136 -16.18 -17.92 -11.76
C ALA A 136 -15.17 -16.77 -11.84
N ALA A 137 -13.88 -17.09 -11.98
CA ALA A 137 -12.80 -16.14 -12.13
C ALA A 137 -11.66 -16.75 -12.96
N SER A 138 -10.74 -15.92 -13.46
CA SER A 138 -9.65 -16.38 -14.32
C SER A 138 -8.41 -16.74 -13.48
N LEU A 139 -8.08 -18.03 -13.41
CA LEU A 139 -6.85 -18.50 -12.75
C LEU A 139 -5.60 -17.83 -13.35
N ALA A 140 -5.57 -17.64 -14.67
CA ALA A 140 -4.44 -17.00 -15.34
C ALA A 140 -4.25 -15.56 -14.89
N ARG A 141 -5.32 -14.75 -14.81
CA ARG A 141 -5.22 -13.37 -14.31
C ARG A 141 -4.85 -13.33 -12.84
N ALA A 142 -5.45 -14.19 -12.01
CA ALA A 142 -5.11 -14.30 -10.60
C ALA A 142 -3.61 -14.58 -10.40
N ALA A 143 -3.05 -15.56 -11.14
CA ALA A 143 -1.63 -15.91 -11.08
C ALA A 143 -0.74 -14.75 -11.58
N VAL A 144 -1.06 -14.14 -12.71
CA VAL A 144 -0.31 -12.99 -13.24
C VAL A 144 -0.39 -11.80 -12.28
N GLY A 145 -1.56 -11.51 -11.72
CA GLY A 145 -1.74 -10.47 -10.72
C GLY A 145 -0.84 -10.66 -9.50
N LEU A 146 -0.81 -11.86 -8.94
CA LEU A 146 0.07 -12.20 -7.81
C LEU A 146 1.54 -12.03 -8.16
N VAL A 147 1.98 -12.55 -9.31
CA VAL A 147 3.38 -12.46 -9.75
C VAL A 147 3.80 -11.01 -9.97
N VAL A 148 2.97 -10.22 -10.64
CA VAL A 148 3.28 -8.80 -10.92
C VAL A 148 3.32 -7.99 -9.62
N VAL A 149 2.37 -8.19 -8.72
CA VAL A 149 2.30 -7.45 -7.45
C VAL A 149 3.45 -7.87 -6.52
N ALA A 150 3.71 -9.16 -6.37
CA ALA A 150 4.84 -9.65 -5.57
C ALA A 150 6.20 -9.24 -6.16
N GLY A 151 6.37 -9.38 -7.48
CA GLY A 151 7.56 -8.93 -8.19
C GLY A 151 7.79 -7.43 -8.06
N GLY A 152 6.72 -6.64 -8.15
CA GLY A 152 6.75 -5.19 -7.94
C GLY A 152 7.24 -4.81 -6.53
N LEU A 153 6.86 -5.55 -5.49
CA LEU A 153 7.36 -5.35 -4.13
C LEU A 153 8.85 -5.69 -4.02
N VAL A 154 9.27 -6.83 -4.58
CA VAL A 154 10.68 -7.27 -4.52
C VAL A 154 11.59 -6.28 -5.26
N VAL A 155 11.19 -5.79 -6.42
CA VAL A 155 11.96 -4.80 -7.20
C VAL A 155 11.83 -3.40 -6.60
N GLY A 156 10.66 -3.04 -6.08
CA GLY A 156 10.38 -1.74 -5.48
C GLY A 156 11.16 -1.48 -4.18
N ALA A 157 11.36 -2.51 -3.34
CA ALA A 157 12.07 -2.34 -2.07
C ALA A 157 13.49 -1.76 -2.21
N PRO A 158 14.39 -2.28 -3.06
CA PRO A 158 15.71 -1.68 -3.26
C PRO A 158 15.66 -0.30 -3.93
N VAL A 159 14.64 -0.03 -4.75
CA VAL A 159 14.45 1.30 -5.34
C VAL A 159 14.06 2.31 -4.26
N LEU A 160 13.14 1.96 -3.38
CA LEU A 160 12.72 2.81 -2.25
C LEU A 160 13.88 3.09 -1.29
N THR A 161 14.70 2.08 -0.98
CA THR A 161 15.88 2.27 -0.11
C THR A 161 16.92 3.19 -0.73
N ARG A 162 17.15 3.10 -2.04
CA ARG A 162 18.07 4.02 -2.77
C ARG A 162 17.52 5.44 -2.82
N LEU A 163 16.24 5.59 -3.12
CA LEU A 163 15.57 6.90 -3.12
C LEU A 163 15.62 7.56 -1.75
N ALA A 164 15.34 6.83 -0.69
CA ALA A 164 15.42 7.34 0.67
C ALA A 164 16.84 7.77 1.04
N GLY A 165 17.88 6.98 0.69
CA GLY A 165 19.27 7.34 0.89
C GLY A 165 19.66 8.63 0.15
N TRP A 166 19.28 8.73 -1.13
CA TRP A 166 19.59 9.92 -1.95
C TRP A 166 18.94 11.20 -1.40
N LEU A 167 17.69 11.09 -0.92
CA LEU A 167 16.96 12.22 -0.34
C LEU A 167 17.56 12.71 0.98
N TRP A 168 18.11 11.81 1.78
CA TRP A 168 18.73 12.16 3.07
C TRP A 168 20.04 12.92 2.88
N TYR A 169 20.82 12.60 1.83
CA TYR A 169 22.05 13.32 1.51
C TYR A 169 21.78 14.71 0.92
N ALA A 170 20.67 14.91 0.23
CA ALA A 170 20.31 16.21 -0.32
C ALA A 170 20.02 17.26 0.77
N ASP A 171 19.40 16.86 1.89
CA ASP A 171 19.10 17.76 3.01
C ASP A 171 20.38 18.18 3.80
N GLY A 172 21.43 17.34 3.79
CA GLY A 172 22.69 17.60 4.51
C GLY A 172 23.61 18.63 3.85
N LEU A 173 23.42 18.92 2.58
CA LEU A 173 24.25 19.87 1.83
C LEU A 173 23.75 21.33 1.89
N GLU A 174 22.50 21.57 2.32
CA GLU A 174 21.93 22.92 2.44
C GLU A 174 22.20 23.61 3.77
N THR A 175 22.68 22.89 4.78
CA THR A 175 22.97 23.46 6.13
C THR A 175 24.37 24.09 6.25
N THR A 176 25.15 24.10 5.17
CA THR A 176 26.54 24.64 5.14
C THR A 176 26.69 25.89 4.26
N LYS A 177 25.63 26.67 4.06
CA LYS A 177 25.75 28.02 3.44
C LYS A 177 25.21 29.09 4.36
#